data_d53891080153141e5d55b26d6462becd
#
_entry.id   d53891080153141e5d55b26d6462becd
#
_cell.length_a   1.000
_cell.length_b   1.000
_cell.length_c   1.000
_cell.angle_alpha   90.00
_cell.angle_beta   90.00
_cell.angle_gamma   90.00
#
_symmetry.space_group_name_H-M   'P 1'
#
loop_
_entity.id
_entity.type
_entity.pdbx_description
1 polymer ?
#
loop_
_entity_poly.entity_id
_entity_poly.type
_entity_poly.pdbx_seq_one_letter_code
_entity_poly.pdbx_strand_id
1 'polypeptide(L)'
;EATILGSDPPSDIAVLKIEDLEHTIEPLNFGKSYLVTPGEPAIALGSPFGEQFTITKGIISGVGRTKLSGFSSYSIPAVLQTDAAINPGNSGGPLLNSSGEVIGMNTQIISESGSFSGVGFAVPSDLIEKVVLAIVNNGKHEYPLLGISGTDLDMDIRQGTGVDRAVTGAYVTD
;
A
#
# COMPACT_ATOMS: atom_id res chain seq x y z
N GLU A 1 11.45 2.13 -23.67
CA GLU A 1 11.49 0.77 -23.07
C GLU A 1 11.71 0.84 -21.55
N ALA A 2 11.42 -0.28 -20.83
CA ALA A 2 11.66 -0.36 -19.40
C ALA A 2 12.23 -1.72 -19.03
N THR A 3 13.14 -1.73 -18.04
CA THR A 3 13.74 -2.95 -17.47
C THR A 3 13.34 -3.08 -16.01
N ILE A 4 13.10 -4.33 -15.57
CA ILE A 4 12.79 -4.61 -14.15
C ILE A 4 14.12 -4.60 -13.38
N LEU A 5 14.25 -3.70 -12.41
CA LEU A 5 15.39 -3.68 -11.48
C LEU A 5 15.24 -4.72 -10.35
N GLY A 6 14.03 -4.97 -9.92
CA GLY A 6 13.71 -5.96 -8.91
C GLY A 6 12.24 -5.90 -8.49
N SER A 7 11.84 -6.87 -7.67
CA SER A 7 10.49 -6.93 -7.11
C SER A 7 10.52 -7.42 -5.68
N ASP A 8 9.51 -7.03 -4.93
CA ASP A 8 9.26 -7.42 -3.55
C ASP A 8 7.81 -7.90 -3.40
N PRO A 9 7.55 -9.21 -3.65
CA PRO A 9 6.21 -9.77 -3.56
C PRO A 9 5.52 -9.58 -2.21
N PRO A 10 6.22 -9.58 -1.05
CA PRO A 10 5.59 -9.30 0.24
C PRO A 10 4.93 -7.92 0.34
N SER A 11 5.47 -6.91 -0.32
CA SER A 11 4.91 -5.54 -0.33
C SER A 11 4.10 -5.20 -1.58
N ASP A 12 4.01 -6.13 -2.55
CA ASP A 12 3.37 -5.90 -3.87
C ASP A 12 4.03 -4.76 -4.66
N ILE A 13 5.37 -4.65 -4.60
CA ILE A 13 6.14 -3.61 -5.27
C ILE A 13 7.08 -4.22 -6.31
N ALA A 14 7.10 -3.63 -7.51
CA ALA A 14 8.12 -3.85 -8.52
C ALA A 14 8.75 -2.51 -8.92
N VAL A 15 10.06 -2.50 -9.13
CA VAL A 15 10.82 -1.32 -9.54
C VAL A 15 11.27 -1.49 -10.97
N LEU A 16 10.90 -0.52 -11.79
CA LEU A 16 11.22 -0.47 -13.21
C LEU A 16 12.15 0.72 -13.49
N LYS A 17 13.18 0.50 -14.26
CA LYS A 17 14.00 1.56 -14.83
C LYS A 17 13.50 1.86 -16.24
N ILE A 18 13.15 3.12 -16.48
CA ILE A 18 12.79 3.58 -17.81
C ILE A 18 14.07 3.96 -18.53
N GLU A 19 14.25 3.42 -19.74
CA GLU A 19 15.40 3.70 -20.62
C GLU A 19 14.92 4.57 -21.78
N ASP A 20 15.84 5.35 -22.33
CA ASP A 20 15.61 6.18 -23.53
C ASP A 20 14.38 7.12 -23.41
N LEU A 21 14.39 7.96 -22.38
CA LEU A 21 13.39 9.02 -22.25
C LEU A 21 13.61 10.07 -23.35
N GLU A 22 12.70 10.12 -24.31
CA GLU A 22 12.70 11.14 -25.37
C GLU A 22 12.42 12.55 -24.82
N HIS A 23 11.80 12.61 -23.64
CA HIS A 23 11.44 13.87 -22.95
C HIS A 23 11.82 13.81 -21.48
N THR A 24 12.11 14.99 -20.91
CA THR A 24 12.30 15.12 -19.47
C THR A 24 10.96 14.86 -18.77
N ILE A 25 10.95 13.91 -17.84
CA ILE A 25 9.79 13.63 -16.99
C ILE A 25 10.05 14.27 -15.62
N GLU A 26 9.12 15.08 -15.16
CA GLU A 26 9.14 15.57 -13.78
C GLU A 26 8.56 14.49 -12.86
N PRO A 27 9.32 13.98 -11.88
CA PRO A 27 8.83 12.98 -10.95
C PRO A 27 7.85 13.59 -9.97
N LEU A 28 6.86 12.80 -9.52
CA LEU A 28 6.03 13.18 -8.38
C LEU A 28 6.82 13.07 -7.08
N ASN A 29 6.56 14.00 -6.17
CA ASN A 29 7.13 13.95 -4.83
C ASN A 29 6.36 12.95 -3.94
N PHE A 30 7.07 12.27 -3.05
CA PHE A 30 6.43 11.48 -2.01
C PHE A 30 5.96 12.36 -0.85
N GLY A 31 4.71 12.19 -0.45
CA GLY A 31 4.19 12.63 0.83
C GLY A 31 4.50 11.62 1.93
N LYS A 32 4.25 11.98 3.18
CA LYS A 32 4.53 11.12 4.36
C LYS A 32 3.25 10.37 4.76
N SER A 33 3.17 9.09 4.37
CA SER A 33 1.97 8.28 4.62
C SER A 33 1.68 8.06 6.11
N TYR A 34 2.69 8.09 6.99
CA TYR A 34 2.49 7.97 8.43
C TYR A 34 1.83 9.20 9.09
N LEU A 35 1.74 10.33 8.38
CA LEU A 35 1.04 11.54 8.84
C LEU A 35 -0.41 11.59 8.33
N VAL A 36 -0.77 10.75 7.39
CA VAL A 36 -2.10 10.75 6.78
C VAL A 36 -3.16 10.32 7.79
N THR A 37 -4.27 11.06 7.82
CA THR A 37 -5.40 10.78 8.72
C THR A 37 -6.69 10.49 7.95
N PRO A 38 -7.61 9.68 8.51
CA PRO A 38 -8.92 9.47 7.92
C PRO A 38 -9.68 10.77 7.71
N GLY A 39 -10.37 10.89 6.57
CA GLY A 39 -11.08 12.08 6.14
C GLY A 39 -10.30 13.00 5.21
N GLU A 40 -8.98 12.83 5.09
CA GLU A 40 -8.19 13.60 4.12
C GLU A 40 -8.54 13.24 2.67
N PRO A 41 -8.51 14.22 1.74
CA PRO A 41 -8.73 13.95 0.32
C PRO A 41 -7.73 12.94 -0.24
N ALA A 42 -8.23 12.01 -1.05
CA ALA A 42 -7.44 11.02 -1.76
C ALA A 42 -7.80 11.07 -3.25
N ILE A 43 -6.77 11.11 -4.11
CA ILE A 43 -6.92 11.17 -5.56
C ILE A 43 -6.15 9.99 -6.15
N ALA A 44 -6.86 9.06 -6.78
CA ALA A 44 -6.23 7.92 -7.44
C ALA A 44 -6.14 8.17 -8.95
N LEU A 45 -4.97 7.86 -9.51
CA LEU A 45 -4.75 7.90 -10.94
C LEU A 45 -4.51 6.49 -11.48
N GLY A 46 -4.94 6.26 -12.72
CA GLY A 46 -4.72 4.98 -13.38
C GLY A 46 -5.30 4.94 -14.79
N SER A 47 -5.40 3.73 -15.33
CA SER A 47 -5.95 3.46 -16.65
C SER A 47 -6.94 2.28 -16.58
N PRO A 48 -8.07 2.44 -15.85
CA PRO A 48 -9.03 1.37 -15.69
C PRO A 48 -9.68 1.04 -17.04
N PHE A 49 -9.88 -0.25 -17.31
CA PHE A 49 -10.54 -0.75 -18.52
C PHE A 49 -9.90 -0.28 -19.85
N GLY A 50 -8.63 0.16 -19.82
CA GLY A 50 -7.93 0.70 -20.98
C GLY A 50 -8.21 2.19 -21.25
N GLU A 51 -9.04 2.84 -20.44
CA GLU A 51 -9.27 4.29 -20.51
C GLU A 51 -8.10 5.03 -19.87
N GLN A 52 -7.29 5.66 -20.71
CA GLN A 52 -6.08 6.35 -20.27
C GLN A 52 -6.40 7.60 -19.43
N PHE A 53 -5.51 7.90 -18.47
CA PHE A 53 -5.55 9.10 -17.65
C PHE A 53 -6.85 9.28 -16.83
N THR A 54 -7.37 8.18 -16.30
CA THR A 54 -8.53 8.25 -15.41
C THR A 54 -8.12 8.73 -14.03
N ILE A 55 -8.84 9.71 -13.52
CA ILE A 55 -8.68 10.27 -12.18
C ILE A 55 -9.95 10.00 -11.38
N THR A 56 -9.82 9.40 -10.20
CA THR A 56 -10.91 9.26 -9.25
C THR A 56 -10.57 9.98 -7.96
N LYS A 57 -11.58 10.50 -7.26
CA LYS A 57 -11.41 11.24 -6.00
C LYS A 57 -12.32 10.66 -4.93
N GLY A 58 -11.80 10.59 -3.74
CA GLY A 58 -12.49 10.21 -2.51
C GLY A 58 -11.73 10.75 -1.30
N ILE A 59 -11.78 10.00 -0.22
CA ILE A 59 -11.06 10.31 1.04
C ILE A 59 -10.25 9.09 1.49
N ILE A 60 -9.35 9.31 2.40
CA ILE A 60 -8.76 8.25 3.21
C ILE A 60 -9.83 7.77 4.20
N SER A 61 -10.29 6.54 4.03
CA SER A 61 -11.32 5.93 4.88
C SER A 61 -10.74 5.25 6.12
N GLY A 62 -9.43 4.93 6.10
CA GLY A 62 -8.74 4.30 7.22
C GLY A 62 -7.24 4.18 6.98
N VAL A 63 -6.50 4.08 8.08
CA VAL A 63 -5.03 3.94 8.09
C VAL A 63 -4.63 2.80 9.01
N GLY A 64 -3.36 2.35 8.91
CA GLY A 64 -2.78 1.36 9.81
C GLY A 64 -3.39 -0.05 9.68
N ARG A 65 -4.06 -0.34 8.59
CA ARG A 65 -4.64 -1.67 8.33
C ARG A 65 -3.58 -2.63 7.80
N THR A 66 -3.76 -3.92 8.03
CA THR A 66 -2.92 -4.97 7.49
C THR A 66 -3.71 -5.75 6.43
N LYS A 67 -3.11 -5.99 5.28
CA LYS A 67 -3.71 -6.75 4.18
C LYS A 67 -2.75 -7.80 3.65
N LEU A 68 -3.26 -9.00 3.36
CA LEU A 68 -2.45 -10.01 2.70
C LEU A 68 -1.95 -9.48 1.35
N SER A 69 -0.68 -9.71 1.07
CA SER A 69 -0.16 -9.52 -0.29
C SER A 69 -0.84 -10.53 -1.22
N GLY A 70 -1.26 -10.10 -2.40
CA GLY A 70 -1.82 -11.02 -3.41
C GLY A 70 -0.79 -12.00 -3.98
N PHE A 71 0.50 -11.80 -3.69
CA PHE A 71 1.63 -12.51 -4.30
C PHE A 71 2.52 -13.26 -3.31
N SER A 72 2.21 -13.20 -2.02
CA SER A 72 2.95 -13.92 -0.98
C SER A 72 2.04 -14.27 0.20
N SER A 73 2.53 -15.12 1.11
CA SER A 73 1.86 -15.43 2.38
C SER A 73 2.02 -14.32 3.44
N TYR A 74 2.79 -13.29 3.13
CA TYR A 74 3.01 -12.16 4.04
C TYR A 74 1.95 -11.09 3.84
N SER A 75 1.79 -10.27 4.86
CA SER A 75 0.86 -9.14 4.85
C SER A 75 1.59 -7.84 4.61
N ILE A 76 0.96 -6.95 3.84
CA ILE A 76 1.39 -5.57 3.67
C ILE A 76 0.92 -4.78 4.89
N PRO A 77 1.84 -4.22 5.70
CA PRO A 77 1.47 -3.45 6.88
C PRO A 77 1.05 -2.03 6.53
N ALA A 78 0.27 -1.43 7.42
CA ALA A 78 -0.07 0.00 7.42
C ALA A 78 -0.73 0.51 6.12
N VAL A 79 -1.39 -0.36 5.33
CA VAL A 79 -2.07 0.06 4.10
C VAL A 79 -3.06 1.18 4.36
N LEU A 80 -3.15 2.10 3.40
CA LEU A 80 -4.15 3.15 3.35
C LEU A 80 -5.44 2.60 2.74
N GLN A 81 -6.58 2.86 3.37
CA GLN A 81 -7.89 2.56 2.82
C GLN A 81 -8.49 3.83 2.23
N THR A 82 -9.12 3.73 1.07
CA THR A 82 -9.80 4.86 0.40
C THR A 82 -11.14 4.42 -0.20
N ASP A 83 -12.05 5.36 -0.34
CA ASP A 83 -13.27 5.23 -1.12
C ASP A 83 -13.16 5.89 -2.51
N ALA A 84 -12.01 6.45 -2.85
CA ALA A 84 -11.68 6.76 -4.25
C ALA A 84 -11.79 5.48 -5.09
N ALA A 85 -12.50 5.53 -6.19
CA ALA A 85 -12.80 4.32 -6.97
C ALA A 85 -11.51 3.69 -7.55
N ILE A 86 -11.15 2.51 -7.04
CA ILE A 86 -10.04 1.68 -7.53
C ILE A 86 -10.64 0.50 -8.30
N ASN A 87 -10.30 0.38 -9.56
CA ASN A 87 -10.71 -0.73 -10.43
C ASN A 87 -9.48 -1.37 -11.09
N PRO A 88 -9.61 -2.57 -11.68
CA PRO A 88 -8.53 -3.16 -12.48
C PRO A 88 -8.01 -2.16 -13.53
N GLY A 89 -6.69 -1.92 -13.52
CA GLY A 89 -6.01 -0.89 -14.31
C GLY A 89 -5.56 0.34 -13.50
N ASN A 90 -6.09 0.56 -12.29
CA ASN A 90 -5.54 1.57 -11.37
C ASN A 90 -4.40 1.02 -10.50
N SER A 91 -4.30 -0.29 -10.34
CA SER A 91 -3.22 -0.93 -9.57
C SER A 91 -1.84 -0.56 -10.13
N GLY A 92 -0.91 -0.21 -9.24
CA GLY A 92 0.39 0.36 -9.59
C GLY A 92 0.38 1.87 -9.84
N GLY A 93 -0.78 2.49 -10.03
CA GLY A 93 -0.93 3.94 -10.13
C GLY A 93 -0.86 4.63 -8.77
N PRO A 94 -0.52 5.93 -8.73
CA PRO A 94 -0.37 6.67 -7.48
C PRO A 94 -1.71 6.99 -6.82
N LEU A 95 -1.71 6.98 -5.48
CA LEU A 95 -2.69 7.63 -4.64
C LEU A 95 -2.08 8.93 -4.13
N LEU A 96 -2.70 10.07 -4.45
CA LEU A 96 -2.18 11.40 -4.13
C LEU A 96 -3.00 12.06 -3.02
N ASN A 97 -2.35 12.94 -2.27
CA ASN A 97 -3.01 13.89 -1.38
C ASN A 97 -3.47 15.16 -2.14
N SER A 98 -4.04 16.12 -1.42
CA SER A 98 -4.50 17.39 -2.00
C SER A 98 -3.37 18.30 -2.53
N SER A 99 -2.13 18.06 -2.14
CA SER A 99 -0.95 18.78 -2.64
C SER A 99 -0.33 18.14 -3.89
N GLY A 100 -0.89 17.01 -4.37
CA GLY A 100 -0.35 16.24 -5.49
C GLY A 100 0.85 15.37 -5.13
N GLU A 101 1.11 15.13 -3.84
CA GLU A 101 2.16 14.24 -3.38
C GLU A 101 1.66 12.80 -3.31
N VAL A 102 2.53 11.84 -3.64
CA VAL A 102 2.22 10.40 -3.59
C VAL A 102 2.22 9.94 -2.13
N ILE A 103 1.04 9.61 -1.60
CA ILE A 103 0.87 9.03 -0.26
C ILE A 103 0.79 7.51 -0.29
N GLY A 104 0.59 6.92 -1.48
CA GLY A 104 0.56 5.48 -1.64
C GLY A 104 0.48 5.05 -3.09
N MET A 105 0.52 3.74 -3.32
CA MET A 105 0.33 3.08 -4.61
C MET A 105 -0.90 2.19 -4.54
N ASN A 106 -1.85 2.40 -5.45
CA ASN A 106 -3.07 1.59 -5.53
C ASN A 106 -2.73 0.11 -5.74
N THR A 107 -3.34 -0.78 -4.97
CA THR A 107 -3.04 -2.22 -5.07
C THR A 107 -4.29 -3.09 -5.15
N GLN A 108 -5.14 -3.10 -4.15
CA GLN A 108 -6.22 -4.07 -4.01
C GLN A 108 -7.58 -3.41 -3.76
N ILE A 109 -8.63 -4.14 -4.08
CA ILE A 109 -10.01 -3.85 -3.65
C ILE A 109 -10.54 -5.02 -2.81
N ILE A 110 -11.46 -4.75 -1.89
CA ILE A 110 -12.32 -5.78 -1.31
C ILE A 110 -13.61 -5.78 -2.13
N SER A 111 -13.84 -6.88 -2.83
CA SER A 111 -15.05 -7.02 -3.66
C SER A 111 -15.36 -8.49 -3.91
N GLU A 112 -16.61 -8.89 -3.70
CA GLU A 112 -17.11 -10.21 -4.06
C GLU A 112 -17.31 -10.34 -5.58
N SER A 113 -17.57 -9.23 -6.26
CA SER A 113 -17.83 -9.18 -7.71
C SER A 113 -16.61 -8.90 -8.57
N GLY A 114 -15.43 -8.60 -7.95
CA GLY A 114 -14.24 -8.13 -8.66
C GLY A 114 -14.31 -6.65 -9.10
N SER A 115 -15.41 -5.95 -8.79
CA SER A 115 -15.58 -4.53 -9.06
C SER A 115 -15.50 -3.72 -7.77
N PHE A 116 -15.10 -2.45 -7.86
CA PHE A 116 -15.03 -1.56 -6.70
C PHE A 116 -16.38 -1.43 -5.98
N SER A 117 -16.37 -1.66 -4.68
CA SER A 117 -17.55 -1.62 -3.79
C SER A 117 -17.43 -0.57 -2.67
N GLY A 118 -16.64 0.49 -2.89
CA GLY A 118 -16.41 1.54 -1.90
C GLY A 118 -15.20 1.29 -0.99
N VAL A 119 -14.43 0.23 -1.21
CA VAL A 119 -13.25 -0.11 -0.40
C VAL A 119 -12.07 -0.45 -1.29
N GLY A 120 -11.11 0.46 -1.36
CA GLY A 120 -9.83 0.28 -2.03
C GLY A 120 -8.67 0.40 -1.05
N PHE A 121 -7.52 -0.15 -1.41
CA PHE A 121 -6.29 -0.09 -0.61
C PHE A 121 -5.11 0.38 -1.43
N ALA A 122 -4.18 1.05 -0.75
CA ALA A 122 -2.91 1.46 -1.32
C ALA A 122 -1.75 1.09 -0.39
N VAL A 123 -0.65 0.67 -0.98
CA VAL A 123 0.64 0.48 -0.29
C VAL A 123 1.14 1.86 0.15
N PRO A 124 1.51 2.07 1.42
CA PRO A 124 1.89 3.40 1.90
C PRO A 124 3.23 3.88 1.34
N SER A 125 3.36 5.18 1.10
CA SER A 125 4.56 5.79 0.50
C SER A 125 5.83 5.51 1.29
N ASP A 126 5.78 5.49 2.62
CA ASP A 126 6.96 5.20 3.46
C ASP A 126 7.50 3.78 3.25
N LEU A 127 6.62 2.80 3.00
CA LEU A 127 7.02 1.45 2.63
C LEU A 127 7.59 1.41 1.22
N ILE A 128 6.97 2.13 0.28
CA ILE A 128 7.45 2.22 -1.11
C ILE A 128 8.86 2.79 -1.14
N GLU A 129 9.10 3.94 -0.51
CA GLU A 129 10.44 4.57 -0.45
C GLU A 129 11.48 3.58 0.08
N LYS A 130 11.18 2.88 1.18
CA LYS A 130 12.09 1.91 1.80
C LYS A 130 12.43 0.74 0.87
N VAL A 131 11.42 0.15 0.26
CA VAL A 131 11.58 -1.02 -0.64
C VAL A 131 12.31 -0.61 -1.93
N VAL A 132 11.91 0.51 -2.54
CA VAL A 132 12.53 1.03 -3.77
C VAL A 132 14.01 1.33 -3.55
N LEU A 133 14.37 2.02 -2.47
CA LEU A 133 15.77 2.32 -2.13
C LEU A 133 16.59 1.03 -1.93
N ALA A 134 16.03 0.02 -1.28
CA ALA A 134 16.71 -1.26 -1.08
C ALA A 134 16.93 -2.00 -2.42
N ILE A 135 15.92 -2.03 -3.29
CA ILE A 135 16.02 -2.67 -4.60
C ILE A 135 17.02 -1.94 -5.51
N VAL A 136 16.98 -0.61 -5.56
CA VAL A 136 17.90 0.20 -6.37
C VAL A 136 19.35 0.01 -5.93
N ASN A 137 19.61 -0.04 -4.62
CA ASN A 137 20.98 -0.13 -4.08
C ASN A 137 21.50 -1.57 -4.03
N ASN A 138 20.64 -2.56 -3.75
CA ASN A 138 21.06 -3.92 -3.41
C ASN A 138 20.42 -4.99 -4.31
N GLY A 139 19.54 -4.60 -5.24
CA GLY A 139 18.79 -5.52 -6.10
C GLY A 139 17.61 -6.23 -5.43
N LYS A 140 17.46 -6.11 -4.10
CA LYS A 140 16.39 -6.75 -3.31
C LYS A 140 16.11 -5.98 -2.03
N HIS A 141 14.91 -6.19 -1.46
CA HIS A 141 14.59 -5.81 -0.10
C HIS A 141 14.61 -7.03 0.82
N GLU A 142 15.21 -6.90 2.01
CA GLU A 142 15.28 -7.97 3.01
C GLU A 142 14.47 -7.59 4.24
N TYR A 143 13.69 -8.54 4.74
CA TYR A 143 12.92 -8.41 5.96
C TYR A 143 13.66 -9.13 7.09
N PRO A 144 13.97 -8.45 8.20
CA PRO A 144 14.54 -9.12 9.36
C PRO A 144 13.52 -10.09 9.98
N LEU A 145 13.96 -11.30 10.30
CA LEU A 145 13.14 -12.30 10.99
C LEU A 145 13.39 -12.21 12.49
N LEU A 146 12.33 -11.95 13.27
CA LEU A 146 12.39 -12.01 14.74
C LEU A 146 12.28 -13.43 15.29
N GLY A 147 11.80 -14.37 14.49
CA GLY A 147 11.60 -15.78 14.92
C GLY A 147 10.48 -15.93 15.95
N ILE A 148 9.47 -15.07 15.89
CA ILE A 148 8.26 -15.15 16.70
C ILE A 148 7.02 -15.23 15.84
N SER A 149 5.99 -15.91 16.32
CA SER A 149 4.64 -15.86 15.77
C SER A 149 3.75 -15.02 16.66
N GLY A 150 2.85 -14.24 16.08
CA GLY A 150 1.96 -13.38 16.85
C GLY A 150 0.73 -12.94 16.06
N THR A 151 -0.24 -12.44 16.79
CA THR A 151 -1.47 -11.88 16.23
C THR A 151 -1.85 -10.60 16.97
N ASP A 152 -2.75 -9.81 16.40
CA ASP A 152 -3.28 -8.63 17.08
C ASP A 152 -4.06 -9.00 18.33
N LEU A 153 -3.98 -8.15 19.37
CA LEU A 153 -4.78 -8.28 20.57
C LEU A 153 -6.25 -7.94 20.28
N ASP A 154 -6.99 -8.91 19.74
CA ASP A 154 -8.43 -8.81 19.54
C ASP A 154 -9.23 -9.04 20.83
N MET A 155 -10.56 -8.98 20.75
CA MET A 155 -11.43 -9.14 21.92
C MET A 155 -11.43 -10.56 22.48
N ASP A 156 -11.27 -11.57 21.63
CA ASP A 156 -11.31 -12.98 22.04
C ASP A 156 -10.03 -13.34 22.81
N ILE A 157 -8.87 -12.89 22.31
CA ILE A 157 -7.59 -13.07 23.01
C ILE A 157 -7.60 -12.34 24.35
N ARG A 158 -8.15 -11.11 24.42
CA ARG A 158 -8.26 -10.37 25.67
C ARG A 158 -9.13 -11.08 26.69
N GLN A 159 -10.27 -11.65 26.27
CA GLN A 159 -11.15 -12.41 27.16
C GLN A 159 -10.47 -13.69 27.67
N GLY A 160 -9.76 -14.39 26.80
CA GLY A 160 -9.06 -15.63 27.14
C GLY A 160 -7.83 -15.44 28.04
N THR A 161 -7.14 -14.29 27.91
CA THR A 161 -5.88 -14.01 28.64
C THR A 161 -6.03 -13.04 29.80
N GLY A 162 -7.18 -12.37 29.94
CA GLY A 162 -7.40 -11.36 30.97
C GLY A 162 -6.66 -10.04 30.77
N VAL A 163 -6.15 -9.78 29.58
CA VAL A 163 -5.42 -8.54 29.26
C VAL A 163 -6.39 -7.35 29.21
N ASP A 164 -6.04 -6.27 29.93
CA ASP A 164 -6.84 -5.05 29.99
C ASP A 164 -7.06 -4.44 28.60
N ARG A 165 -8.24 -3.81 28.41
CA ARG A 165 -8.62 -3.18 27.13
C ARG A 165 -7.73 -2.01 26.74
N ALA A 166 -7.08 -1.35 27.71
CA ALA A 166 -6.16 -0.24 27.46
C ALA A 166 -4.79 -0.69 26.93
N VAL A 167 -4.43 -1.97 27.07
CA VAL A 167 -3.18 -2.50 26.52
C VAL A 167 -3.30 -2.64 25.02
N THR A 168 -2.37 -2.08 24.28
CA THR A 168 -2.25 -2.23 22.82
C THR A 168 -0.97 -3.00 22.47
N GLY A 169 -1.00 -3.77 21.39
CA GLY A 169 0.16 -4.52 20.95
C GLY A 169 -0.21 -5.84 20.27
N ALA A 170 0.80 -6.68 20.08
CA ALA A 170 0.65 -8.03 19.54
C ALA A 170 0.72 -9.07 20.66
N TYR A 171 -0.06 -10.13 20.53
CA TYR A 171 0.01 -11.31 21.36
C TYR A 171 0.97 -12.32 20.70
N VAL A 172 2.06 -12.65 21.39
CA VAL A 172 3.06 -13.64 20.88
C VAL A 172 2.55 -15.03 21.23
N THR A 173 2.50 -15.90 20.22
CA THR A 173 1.99 -17.27 20.34
C THR A 173 3.11 -18.31 20.40
N ASP A 174 4.29 -18.02 19.79
CA ASP A 174 5.49 -18.88 19.76
C ASP A 174 6.76 -18.01 19.78
#